data_ed3d0945a81286ce1ee65d542b287aa9
#
_entry.id   ed3d0945a81286ce1ee65d542b287aa9
#
_cell.length_a   1.000
_cell.length_b   1.000
_cell.length_c   1.000
_cell.angle_alpha   90.00
_cell.angle_beta   90.00
_cell.angle_gamma   90.00
#
_symmetry.space_group_name_H-M   'P 1'
#
loop_
_entity.id
_entity.type
_entity.pdbx_description
1 polymer ?
#
loop_
_entity_poly.entity_id
_entity_poly.type
_entity_poly.pdbx_seq_one_letter_code
_entity_poly.pdbx_strand_id
1 'polypeptide(L)'
;VKGFGGDANYTATAIGEGRFMAPPTDAPASDKPARSQMPYLSEADPYDPLVAPTESDEILSRFPPTQIITGTRGFEMSAAVYTHSRLVKLGVEADLHVWEGMFHGFFYNPDVPESRDAYKVMIDFFNSHLGS
;
A
#
# COMPACT_ATOMS: atom_id res chain seq x y z
N VAL A 1 4.44 -4.60 -11.75
CA VAL A 1 4.22 -5.06 -10.39
C VAL A 1 2.78 -4.74 -10.05
N LYS A 2 1.89 -5.66 -10.35
CA LYS A 2 0.50 -5.57 -9.96
C LYS A 2 0.38 -6.23 -8.58
N GLY A 3 0.22 -5.46 -7.54
CA GLY A 3 -0.11 -6.01 -6.25
C GLY A 3 0.75 -5.61 -5.07
N PHE A 4 0.38 -6.16 -3.97
CA PHE A 4 0.97 -6.02 -2.67
C PHE A 4 2.33 -6.75 -2.63
N GLY A 5 3.38 -6.10 -3.00
CA GLY A 5 4.65 -6.80 -3.06
C GLY A 5 5.87 -5.90 -3.15
N GLY A 6 5.65 -4.63 -3.36
CA GLY A 6 6.69 -3.64 -3.32
C GLY A 6 7.90 -3.97 -4.18
N ASP A 7 9.03 -3.51 -3.76
CA ASP A 7 10.31 -3.87 -4.34
C ASP A 7 10.66 -5.32 -4.02
N ALA A 8 10.99 -6.11 -5.05
CA ALA A 8 11.26 -7.54 -4.90
C ALA A 8 12.45 -7.83 -3.96
N ASN A 9 13.47 -6.97 -3.97
CA ASN A 9 14.62 -7.13 -3.10
C ASN A 9 14.25 -6.87 -1.64
N TYR A 10 13.41 -5.86 -1.40
CA TYR A 10 12.96 -5.54 -0.05
C TYR A 10 12.03 -6.63 0.49
N THR A 11 11.12 -7.12 -0.32
CA THR A 11 10.23 -8.23 0.04
C THR A 11 11.03 -9.48 0.38
N ALA A 12 12.04 -9.82 -0.43
CA ALA A 12 12.91 -10.96 -0.16
C ALA A 12 13.68 -10.80 1.17
N THR A 13 14.18 -9.60 1.46
CA THR A 13 14.86 -9.30 2.72
C THR A 13 13.91 -9.42 3.91
N ALA A 14 12.71 -8.87 3.81
CA ALA A 14 11.72 -8.93 4.86
C ALA A 14 11.26 -10.37 5.16
N ILE A 15 11.15 -11.20 4.13
CA ILE A 15 10.88 -12.65 4.27
C ILE A 15 12.05 -13.34 4.95
N GLY A 16 13.28 -13.06 4.53
CA GLY A 16 14.49 -13.64 5.12
C GLY A 16 14.69 -13.28 6.59
N GLU A 17 14.20 -12.11 7.01
CA GLU A 17 14.21 -11.68 8.39
C GLU A 17 13.05 -12.26 9.23
N GLY A 18 12.19 -13.09 8.65
CA GLY A 18 11.02 -13.68 9.32
C GLY A 18 9.91 -12.68 9.64
N ARG A 19 9.96 -11.50 9.06
CA ARG A 19 8.95 -10.43 9.27
C ARG A 19 7.65 -10.68 8.51
N PHE A 20 7.73 -11.47 7.45
CA PHE A 20 6.58 -12.00 6.75
C PHE A 20 6.62 -13.52 6.82
N MET A 21 5.47 -14.12 7.07
CA MET A 21 5.35 -15.57 6.99
C MET A 21 5.51 -15.98 5.53
N ALA A 22 6.74 -16.34 5.16
CA ALA A 22 6.94 -17.04 3.91
C ALA A 22 6.16 -18.36 3.99
N PRO A 23 5.43 -18.73 2.92
CA PRO A 23 4.86 -20.07 2.86
C PRO A 23 6.01 -21.09 3.05
N PRO A 24 5.75 -22.23 3.73
CA PRO A 24 6.74 -23.29 3.83
C PRO A 24 7.32 -23.62 2.45
N THR A 25 8.64 -23.82 2.38
CA THR A 25 9.35 -24.08 1.11
C THR A 25 8.90 -25.37 0.42
N ASP A 26 8.19 -26.23 1.13
CA ASP A 26 7.58 -27.47 0.68
C ASP A 26 6.08 -27.34 0.35
N ALA A 27 5.50 -26.16 0.53
CA ALA A 27 4.14 -25.92 0.10
C ALA A 27 4.07 -26.02 -1.45
N PRO A 28 3.10 -26.78 -2.00
CA PRO A 28 2.91 -26.81 -3.43
C PRO A 28 2.71 -25.39 -3.93
N ALA A 29 3.35 -25.04 -5.06
CA ALA A 29 3.18 -23.75 -5.70
C ALA A 29 1.66 -23.52 -5.88
N SER A 30 1.12 -22.58 -5.15
CA SER A 30 -0.29 -22.24 -5.25
C SER A 30 -0.43 -21.35 -6.47
N ASP A 31 -1.25 -21.76 -7.43
CA ASP A 31 -1.62 -20.93 -8.57
C ASP A 31 -2.43 -19.68 -8.13
N LYS A 32 -2.76 -19.60 -6.84
CA LYS A 32 -3.47 -18.47 -6.26
C LYS A 32 -2.48 -17.34 -5.92
N PRO A 33 -2.79 -16.09 -6.28
CA PRO A 33 -1.98 -14.95 -5.91
C PRO A 33 -1.82 -14.84 -4.38
N ALA A 34 -0.71 -14.27 -3.93
CA ALA A 34 -0.35 -14.15 -2.51
C ALA A 34 -1.45 -13.54 -1.61
N ARG A 35 -2.36 -12.76 -2.20
CA ARG A 35 -3.54 -12.20 -1.51
C ARG A 35 -4.50 -13.26 -0.97
N SER A 36 -4.58 -14.42 -1.61
CA SER A 36 -5.44 -15.51 -1.16
C SER A 36 -4.98 -16.15 0.17
N GLN A 37 -3.80 -15.77 0.64
CA GLN A 37 -3.26 -16.25 1.92
C GLN A 37 -3.73 -15.41 3.12
N MET A 38 -4.40 -14.27 2.89
CA MET A 38 -5.03 -13.50 3.97
C MET A 38 -6.38 -14.15 4.32
N PRO A 39 -6.59 -14.56 5.58
CA PRO A 39 -7.79 -15.33 5.95
C PRO A 39 -9.11 -14.66 5.55
N TYR A 40 -9.21 -13.34 5.67
CA TYR A 40 -10.42 -12.59 5.32
C TYR A 40 -10.62 -12.38 3.80
N LEU A 41 -9.60 -12.71 2.98
CA LEU A 41 -9.67 -12.65 1.52
C LEU A 41 -9.61 -14.04 0.87
N SER A 42 -9.59 -15.12 1.68
CA SER A 42 -9.41 -16.49 1.17
C SER A 42 -10.47 -16.91 0.16
N GLU A 43 -11.70 -16.43 0.33
CA GLU A 43 -12.84 -16.73 -0.54
C GLU A 43 -13.12 -15.62 -1.56
N ALA A 44 -12.40 -14.51 -1.52
CA ALA A 44 -12.61 -13.39 -2.41
C ALA A 44 -11.94 -13.62 -3.77
N ASP A 45 -12.59 -13.14 -4.83
CA ASP A 45 -11.95 -13.06 -6.13
C ASP A 45 -10.84 -11.99 -6.08
N PRO A 46 -9.56 -12.34 -6.28
CA PRO A 46 -8.46 -11.38 -6.23
C PRO A 46 -8.53 -10.33 -7.34
N TYR A 47 -9.36 -10.53 -8.35
CA TYR A 47 -9.58 -9.58 -9.44
C TYR A 47 -10.87 -8.77 -9.28
N ASP A 48 -11.66 -9.05 -8.22
CA ASP A 48 -12.82 -8.21 -7.91
C ASP A 48 -12.35 -6.78 -7.64
N PRO A 49 -12.86 -5.77 -8.36
CA PRO A 49 -12.47 -4.38 -8.15
C PRO A 49 -12.74 -3.85 -6.74
N LEU A 50 -13.64 -4.45 -5.98
CA LEU A 50 -13.84 -4.11 -4.56
C LEU A 50 -12.73 -4.67 -3.66
N VAL A 51 -12.05 -5.72 -4.10
CA VAL A 51 -10.89 -6.31 -3.42
C VAL A 51 -9.59 -5.69 -3.92
N ALA A 52 -9.52 -5.43 -5.22
CA ALA A 52 -8.35 -4.90 -5.91
C ALA A 52 -8.75 -3.71 -6.81
N PRO A 53 -9.11 -2.55 -6.25
CA PRO A 53 -9.58 -1.41 -7.04
C PRO A 53 -8.57 -0.96 -8.10
N THR A 54 -7.29 -1.24 -7.91
CA THR A 54 -6.25 -0.97 -8.92
C THR A 54 -6.38 -1.84 -10.19
N GLU A 55 -7.24 -2.82 -10.22
CA GLU A 55 -7.51 -3.61 -11.44
C GLU A 55 -8.56 -2.95 -12.35
N SER A 56 -9.25 -1.89 -11.89
CA SER A 56 -10.29 -1.19 -12.65
C SER A 56 -10.06 0.32 -12.72
N ASP A 57 -9.82 0.84 -13.92
CA ASP A 57 -9.73 2.29 -14.17
C ASP A 57 -11.07 2.99 -13.89
N GLU A 58 -12.19 2.32 -14.15
CA GLU A 58 -13.51 2.86 -13.85
C GLU A 58 -13.71 3.11 -12.36
N ILE A 59 -13.30 2.17 -11.52
CA ILE A 59 -13.41 2.30 -10.06
C ILE A 59 -12.41 3.33 -9.54
N LEU A 60 -11.16 3.27 -9.97
CA LEU A 60 -10.14 4.23 -9.56
C LEU A 60 -10.52 5.68 -9.92
N SER A 61 -11.11 5.91 -11.09
CA SER A 61 -11.50 7.26 -11.52
C SER A 61 -12.59 7.90 -10.65
N ARG A 62 -13.26 7.10 -9.82
CA ARG A 62 -14.30 7.55 -8.88
C ARG A 62 -13.79 7.73 -7.45
N PHE A 63 -12.49 7.56 -7.23
CA PHE A 63 -11.93 7.76 -5.90
C PHE A 63 -12.06 9.22 -5.48
N PRO A 64 -12.38 9.46 -4.20
CA PRO A 64 -12.29 10.81 -3.64
C PRO A 64 -10.83 11.29 -3.64
N PRO A 65 -10.59 12.56 -3.31
CA PRO A 65 -9.24 13.02 -3.00
C PRO A 65 -8.52 12.02 -2.10
N THR A 66 -7.35 11.58 -2.53
CA THR A 66 -6.66 10.43 -1.94
C THR A 66 -5.26 10.80 -1.51
N GLN A 67 -4.92 10.55 -0.26
CA GLN A 67 -3.56 10.70 0.24
C GLN A 67 -2.93 9.34 0.48
N ILE A 68 -1.70 9.17 0.00
CA ILE A 68 -0.89 7.95 0.17
C ILE A 68 0.36 8.33 0.96
N ILE A 69 0.61 7.61 2.04
CA ILE A 69 1.79 7.80 2.90
C ILE A 69 2.58 6.51 2.98
N THR A 70 3.87 6.60 2.70
CA THR A 70 4.79 5.46 2.78
C THR A 70 6.21 5.90 3.13
N GLY A 71 7.10 4.95 3.36
CA GLY A 71 8.52 5.20 3.54
C GLY A 71 9.35 4.50 2.46
N THR A 72 10.57 5.00 2.22
CA THR A 72 11.46 4.44 1.20
C THR A 72 11.85 2.98 1.46
N ARG A 73 11.72 2.52 2.71
CA ARG A 73 11.93 1.12 3.12
C ARG A 73 10.63 0.34 3.31
N GLY A 74 9.49 0.92 2.91
CA GLY A 74 8.22 0.22 2.91
C GLY A 74 8.18 -0.82 1.78
N PHE A 75 7.79 -2.05 2.11
CA PHE A 75 7.66 -3.11 1.09
C PHE A 75 6.56 -2.81 0.08
N GLU A 76 5.63 -1.93 0.42
CA GLU A 76 4.53 -1.45 -0.43
C GLU A 76 4.89 -0.21 -1.26
N MET A 77 6.11 0.30 -1.16
CA MET A 77 6.55 1.54 -1.82
C MET A 77 6.22 1.53 -3.33
N SER A 78 6.56 0.45 -4.04
CA SER A 78 6.28 0.35 -5.48
C SER A 78 4.78 0.34 -5.77
N ALA A 79 3.97 -0.29 -4.91
CA ALA A 79 2.52 -0.29 -5.04
C ALA A 79 1.92 1.10 -4.80
N ALA A 80 2.46 1.83 -3.81
CA ALA A 80 2.06 3.21 -3.51
C ALA A 80 2.32 4.14 -4.71
N VAL A 81 3.54 4.11 -5.26
CA VAL A 81 3.92 4.90 -6.45
C VAL A 81 3.05 4.54 -7.65
N TYR A 82 2.84 3.25 -7.89
CA TYR A 82 2.00 2.78 -9.00
C TYR A 82 0.55 3.26 -8.86
N THR A 83 -0.04 3.11 -7.67
CA THR A 83 -1.41 3.54 -7.39
C THR A 83 -1.56 5.04 -7.55
N HIS A 84 -0.65 5.83 -6.96
CA HIS A 84 -0.65 7.28 -7.11
C HIS A 84 -0.61 7.70 -8.59
N SER A 85 0.34 7.14 -9.35
CA SER A 85 0.49 7.48 -10.77
C SER A 85 -0.77 7.16 -11.58
N ARG A 86 -1.49 6.09 -11.25
CA ARG A 86 -2.76 5.74 -11.90
C ARG A 86 -3.89 6.70 -11.52
N LEU A 87 -4.02 7.03 -10.23
CA LEU A 87 -5.02 8.00 -9.77
C LEU A 87 -4.85 9.34 -10.50
N VAL A 88 -3.64 9.88 -10.51
CA VAL A 88 -3.32 11.12 -11.22
C VAL A 88 -3.64 11.03 -12.72
N LYS A 89 -3.26 9.91 -13.37
CA LYS A 89 -3.57 9.68 -14.79
C LYS A 89 -5.07 9.66 -15.07
N LEU A 90 -5.87 9.23 -14.12
CA LEU A 90 -7.34 9.16 -14.22
C LEU A 90 -8.04 10.46 -13.79
N GLY A 91 -7.27 11.50 -13.43
CA GLY A 91 -7.81 12.79 -13.04
C GLY A 91 -8.27 12.87 -11.59
N VAL A 92 -7.93 11.89 -10.78
CA VAL A 92 -8.19 11.92 -9.33
C VAL A 92 -7.14 12.79 -8.65
N GLU A 93 -7.58 13.66 -7.77
CA GLU A 93 -6.68 14.40 -6.88
C GLU A 93 -6.00 13.41 -5.92
N ALA A 94 -4.69 13.30 -6.04
CA ALA A 94 -3.93 12.33 -5.26
C ALA A 94 -2.58 12.89 -4.82
N ASP A 95 -2.30 12.77 -3.52
CA ASP A 95 -1.03 13.15 -2.91
C ASP A 95 -0.23 11.91 -2.53
N LEU A 96 1.07 11.94 -2.79
CA LEU A 96 2.00 10.91 -2.35
C LEU A 96 3.11 11.53 -1.49
N HIS A 97 3.18 11.10 -0.24
CA HIS A 97 4.23 11.49 0.69
C HIS A 97 5.12 10.28 1.02
N VAL A 98 6.42 10.46 0.79
CA VAL A 98 7.42 9.42 1.00
C VAL A 98 8.47 9.90 1.98
N TRP A 99 8.59 9.24 3.12
CA TRP A 99 9.63 9.54 4.11
C TRP A 99 10.87 8.70 3.88
N GLU A 100 12.01 9.40 3.80
CA GLU A 100 13.29 8.73 3.60
C GLU A 100 13.66 7.88 4.81
N GLY A 101 14.11 6.66 4.56
CA GLY A 101 14.56 5.73 5.59
C GLY A 101 13.46 5.09 6.43
N MET A 102 12.19 5.49 6.25
CA MET A 102 11.07 4.97 7.03
C MET A 102 10.55 3.65 6.48
N PHE A 103 10.04 2.80 7.38
CA PHE A 103 9.48 1.48 7.10
C PHE A 103 7.94 1.55 6.95
N HIS A 104 7.33 0.41 6.60
CA HIS A 104 5.88 0.29 6.52
C HIS A 104 5.19 0.66 7.84
N GLY A 105 4.23 1.58 7.78
CA GLY A 105 3.44 1.97 8.95
C GLY A 105 4.24 2.67 10.05
N PHE A 106 5.36 3.30 9.72
CA PHE A 106 6.22 4.00 10.69
C PHE A 106 5.44 4.96 11.59
N PHE A 107 4.39 5.57 11.08
CA PHE A 107 3.56 6.52 11.79
C PHE A 107 2.72 5.89 12.93
N TYR A 108 2.64 4.55 13.03
CA TYR A 108 2.05 3.88 14.19
C TYR A 108 2.95 3.95 15.43
N ASN A 109 4.23 4.28 15.27
CA ASN A 109 5.14 4.44 16.39
C ASN A 109 5.30 5.93 16.76
N PRO A 110 4.72 6.40 17.88
CA PRO A 110 4.77 7.82 18.28
C PRO A 110 6.19 8.29 18.71
N ASP A 111 7.09 7.36 18.98
CA ASP A 111 8.46 7.67 19.37
C ASP A 111 9.36 8.02 18.16
N VAL A 112 8.88 7.73 16.96
CA VAL A 112 9.56 8.14 15.71
C VAL A 112 9.20 9.60 15.41
N PRO A 113 10.18 10.52 15.34
CA PRO A 113 9.92 11.95 15.09
C PRO A 113 9.12 12.19 13.80
N GLU A 114 9.43 11.45 12.74
CA GLU A 114 8.79 11.53 11.43
C GLU A 114 7.28 11.17 11.48
N SER A 115 6.86 10.43 12.50
CA SER A 115 5.44 10.11 12.70
C SER A 115 4.61 11.35 12.95
N ARG A 116 5.14 12.33 13.68
CA ARG A 116 4.45 13.61 13.97
C ARG A 116 4.29 14.43 12.70
N ASP A 117 5.29 14.42 11.83
CA ASP A 117 5.24 15.12 10.54
C ASP A 117 4.19 14.44 9.63
N ALA A 118 4.14 13.11 9.62
CA ALA A 118 3.14 12.36 8.87
C ALA A 118 1.72 12.67 9.37
N TYR A 119 1.49 12.70 10.68
CA TYR A 119 0.19 13.09 11.24
C TYR A 119 -0.20 14.52 10.88
N LYS A 120 0.75 15.45 10.90
CA LYS A 120 0.46 16.82 10.48
C LYS A 120 -0.03 16.87 9.04
N VAL A 121 0.65 16.19 8.14
CA VAL A 121 0.28 16.10 6.73
C VAL A 121 -1.10 15.47 6.55
N MET A 122 -1.42 14.40 7.30
CA MET A 122 -2.76 13.79 7.29
C MET A 122 -3.83 14.77 7.74
N ILE A 123 -3.61 15.48 8.83
CA ILE A 123 -4.56 16.45 9.39
C ILE A 123 -4.79 17.60 8.39
N ASP A 124 -3.73 18.13 7.82
CA ASP A 124 -3.82 19.22 6.83
C ASP A 124 -4.62 18.76 5.60
N PHE A 125 -4.40 17.54 5.12
CA PHE A 125 -5.15 16.95 4.02
C PHE A 125 -6.64 16.83 4.36
N PHE A 126 -6.98 16.27 5.50
CA PHE A 126 -8.39 16.14 5.90
C PHE A 126 -9.06 17.49 6.12
N ASN A 127 -8.36 18.46 6.72
CA ASN A 127 -8.90 19.80 6.90
C ASN A 127 -9.21 20.50 5.57
N SER A 128 -8.39 20.26 4.55
CA SER A 128 -8.60 20.86 3.22
C SER A 128 -9.78 20.23 2.45
N HIS A 129 -10.12 18.97 2.73
CA HIS A 129 -11.12 18.23 1.96
C HIS A 129 -12.46 17.99 2.68
N LEU A 130 -12.48 17.97 4.01
CA LEU A 130 -13.70 17.70 4.76
C LEU A 130 -14.44 18.96 5.20
N GLY A 131 -13.87 20.14 4.97
CA GLY A 131 -14.45 21.43 5.33
C GLY A 131 -14.65 21.58 6.85
N SER A 132 -13.98 22.50 7.45
CA SER A 132 -14.31 22.97 8.82
C SER A 132 -15.38 24.08 8.73
#